data_7566c64549134c194ca9c98b80c12883
#
_entry.id   7566c64549134c194ca9c98b80c12883
#
_cell.length_a   1.000
_cell.length_b   1.000
_cell.length_c   1.000
_cell.angle_alpha   90.00
_cell.angle_beta   90.00
_cell.angle_gamma   90.00
#
_symmetry.space_group_name_H-M   'P 1'
#
loop_
_entity.id
_entity.type
_entity.pdbx_description
1 polymer ?
#
loop_
_entity_poly.entity_id
_entity_poly.type
_entity_poly.pdbx_seq_one_letter_code
_entity_poly.pdbx_strand_id
1 'polypeptide(L)'
;TQLWEYASGHFQRVNPSLDTGEAVCGGLSLFLTAYAPVSQRVEAARSRLDAVPRLLAQLRENVREAPASWTDRAVRECRGALALLGGAGADGLDLLAAEEGFDAALLRREADGAARAFAELLGWLETELRARDRRDVACGEEALDLHLREAHFLSPGPDELVRYARAEMAEARAWLEEHARDFGAGTPEEALERLADLHPTVDGYLARHQVLWDDVRRVAEDHRLLT
;
A
#
# COMPACT_ATOMS: atom_id res chain seq x y z
N THR A 1 -11.58 13.87 12.28
CA THR A 1 -10.20 13.69 11.75
C THR A 1 -10.16 13.73 10.24
N GLN A 2 -10.89 12.88 9.52
CA GLN A 2 -10.89 12.86 8.05
C GLN A 2 -11.22 14.24 7.43
N LEU A 3 -12.25 14.93 7.93
CA LEU A 3 -12.59 16.27 7.46
C LEU A 3 -11.47 17.27 7.70
N TRP A 4 -10.74 17.14 8.80
CA TRP A 4 -9.58 17.97 9.09
C TRP A 4 -8.42 17.69 8.12
N GLU A 5 -8.14 16.42 7.83
CA GLU A 5 -7.11 16.02 6.86
C GLU A 5 -7.42 16.58 5.47
N TYR A 6 -8.67 16.46 5.01
CA TYR A 6 -9.10 17.06 3.75
C TYR A 6 -8.98 18.60 3.76
N ALA A 7 -9.42 19.25 4.83
CA ALA A 7 -9.36 20.70 4.95
C ALA A 7 -7.94 21.23 5.03
N SER A 8 -7.03 20.52 5.73
CA SER A 8 -5.62 20.91 5.83
C SER A 8 -4.84 20.63 4.55
N GLY A 9 -5.28 19.66 3.75
CA GLY A 9 -4.57 19.20 2.56
C GLY A 9 -3.17 18.67 2.85
N HIS A 10 -2.92 18.21 4.08
CA HIS A 10 -1.59 17.88 4.55
C HIS A 10 -0.95 16.76 3.72
N PHE A 11 -1.66 15.62 3.55
CA PHE A 11 -1.16 14.51 2.74
C PHE A 11 -1.08 14.84 1.26
N GLN A 12 -2.07 15.53 0.72
CA GLN A 12 -2.13 15.88 -0.70
C GLN A 12 -1.01 16.83 -1.13
N ARG A 13 -0.39 17.57 -0.19
CA ARG A 13 0.70 18.50 -0.47
C ARG A 13 2.10 17.88 -0.41
N VAL A 14 2.25 16.73 0.23
CA VAL A 14 3.56 16.14 0.51
C VAL A 14 3.67 14.65 0.16
N ASN A 15 2.55 13.97 -0.13
CA ASN A 15 2.55 12.52 -0.42
C ASN A 15 2.13 12.22 -1.86
N PRO A 16 3.08 12.12 -2.80
CA PRO A 16 2.77 11.77 -4.19
C PRO A 16 2.24 10.34 -4.34
N SER A 17 2.56 9.44 -3.40
CA SER A 17 2.10 8.05 -3.43
C SER A 17 0.61 7.89 -3.10
N LEU A 18 -0.05 8.91 -2.57
CA LEU A 18 -1.49 8.88 -2.34
C LEU A 18 -2.23 8.72 -3.67
N ASP A 19 -1.97 9.62 -4.61
CA ASP A 19 -2.68 9.66 -5.89
C ASP A 19 -2.14 8.63 -6.90
N THR A 20 -0.83 8.30 -6.87
CA THR A 20 -0.28 7.23 -7.72
C THR A 20 -0.82 5.87 -7.29
N GLY A 21 -0.92 5.61 -5.98
CA GLY A 21 -1.51 4.39 -5.44
C GLY A 21 -2.99 4.26 -5.82
N GLU A 22 -3.79 5.34 -5.67
CA GLU A 22 -5.19 5.35 -6.07
C GLU A 22 -5.38 5.09 -7.57
N ALA A 23 -4.55 5.71 -8.42
CA ALA A 23 -4.63 5.51 -9.86
C ALA A 23 -4.36 4.05 -10.28
N VAL A 24 -3.38 3.39 -9.65
CA VAL A 24 -3.03 1.99 -9.94
C VAL A 24 -4.06 1.04 -9.34
N CYS A 25 -4.28 1.14 -8.01
CA CYS A 25 -5.17 0.24 -7.28
C CYS A 25 -6.62 0.41 -7.70
N GLY A 26 -7.04 1.64 -8.02
CA GLY A 26 -8.38 1.93 -8.49
C GLY A 26 -8.76 1.19 -9.77
N GLY A 27 -7.81 0.97 -10.70
CA GLY A 27 -8.00 0.16 -11.89
C GLY A 27 -7.92 -1.34 -11.61
N LEU A 28 -6.84 -1.77 -10.97
CA LEU A 28 -6.55 -3.20 -10.72
C LEU A 28 -7.58 -3.85 -9.79
N SER A 29 -8.05 -3.15 -8.75
CA SER A 29 -9.02 -3.68 -7.78
C SER A 29 -10.33 -4.16 -8.40
N LEU A 30 -10.70 -3.66 -9.58
CA LEU A 30 -11.89 -4.10 -10.32
C LEU A 30 -11.80 -5.54 -10.80
N PHE A 31 -10.57 -6.08 -10.89
CA PHE A 31 -10.32 -7.44 -11.37
C PHE A 31 -9.84 -8.40 -10.29
N LEU A 32 -9.54 -7.91 -9.07
CA LEU A 32 -9.14 -8.78 -7.94
C LEU A 32 -10.30 -9.64 -7.43
N THR A 33 -11.54 -9.21 -7.60
CA THR A 33 -12.73 -9.95 -7.16
C THR A 33 -13.82 -9.83 -8.21
N ALA A 34 -14.44 -10.96 -8.55
CA ALA A 34 -15.52 -11.03 -9.54
C ALA A 34 -16.88 -10.57 -8.92
N TYR A 35 -16.97 -9.30 -8.50
CA TYR A 35 -18.17 -8.71 -7.88
C TYR A 35 -19.29 -8.37 -8.88
N ALA A 36 -18.99 -8.33 -10.18
CA ALA A 36 -19.91 -8.01 -11.26
C ALA A 36 -19.50 -8.73 -12.55
N PRO A 37 -20.37 -8.80 -13.57
CA PRO A 37 -20.00 -9.30 -14.89
C PRO A 37 -18.77 -8.58 -15.45
N VAL A 38 -17.91 -9.30 -16.16
CA VAL A 38 -16.66 -8.75 -16.71
C VAL A 38 -16.88 -7.51 -17.58
N SER A 39 -17.97 -7.46 -18.36
CA SER A 39 -18.30 -6.29 -19.19
C SER A 39 -18.52 -5.01 -18.38
N GLN A 40 -19.15 -5.12 -17.21
CA GLN A 40 -19.34 -3.97 -16.30
C GLN A 40 -18.03 -3.56 -15.64
N ARG A 41 -17.19 -4.53 -15.27
CA ARG A 41 -15.86 -4.26 -14.69
C ARG A 41 -14.94 -3.58 -15.72
N VAL A 42 -14.99 -4.00 -16.97
CA VAL A 42 -14.24 -3.38 -18.09
C VAL A 42 -14.71 -1.94 -18.33
N GLU A 43 -16.02 -1.66 -18.31
CA GLU A 43 -16.53 -0.29 -18.48
C GLU A 43 -16.11 0.62 -17.30
N ALA A 44 -16.14 0.11 -16.07
CA ALA A 44 -15.64 0.82 -14.90
C ALA A 44 -14.12 1.08 -14.98
N ALA A 45 -13.35 0.10 -15.47
CA ALA A 45 -11.91 0.25 -15.68
C ALA A 45 -11.61 1.32 -16.74
N ARG A 46 -12.36 1.33 -17.84
CA ARG A 46 -12.23 2.35 -18.88
C ARG A 46 -12.44 3.75 -18.34
N SER A 47 -13.52 3.96 -17.58
CA SER A 47 -13.82 5.24 -16.94
C SER A 47 -12.72 5.70 -15.98
N ARG A 48 -12.15 4.78 -15.20
CA ARG A 48 -11.05 5.09 -14.27
C ARG A 48 -9.75 5.43 -15.01
N LEU A 49 -9.38 4.65 -16.00
CA LEU A 49 -8.19 4.90 -16.83
C LEU A 49 -8.27 6.25 -17.56
N ASP A 50 -9.46 6.62 -18.05
CA ASP A 50 -9.69 7.93 -18.69
C ASP A 50 -9.48 9.10 -17.69
N ALA A 51 -9.73 8.91 -16.42
CA ALA A 51 -9.54 9.91 -15.38
C ALA A 51 -8.08 10.05 -14.88
N VAL A 52 -7.22 9.04 -15.11
CA VAL A 52 -5.83 9.03 -14.60
C VAL A 52 -5.01 10.25 -15.03
N PRO A 53 -5.01 10.69 -16.30
CA PRO A 53 -4.21 11.85 -16.70
C PRO A 53 -4.57 13.11 -15.90
N ARG A 54 -5.85 13.35 -15.65
CA ARG A 54 -6.31 14.47 -14.84
C ARG A 54 -5.89 14.35 -13.38
N LEU A 55 -6.02 13.18 -12.79
CA LEU A 55 -5.61 12.91 -11.40
C LEU A 55 -4.10 13.17 -11.21
N LEU A 56 -3.27 12.65 -12.12
CA LEU A 56 -1.82 12.83 -12.02
C LEU A 56 -1.37 14.28 -12.32
N ALA A 57 -2.10 15.02 -13.15
CA ALA A 57 -1.87 16.46 -13.32
C ALA A 57 -2.16 17.22 -12.03
N GLN A 58 -3.29 16.94 -11.37
CA GLN A 58 -3.65 17.54 -10.07
C GLN A 58 -2.62 17.19 -8.98
N LEU A 59 -2.09 15.96 -8.97
CA LEU A 59 -0.99 15.59 -8.07
C LEU A 59 0.20 16.54 -8.25
N ARG A 60 0.65 16.78 -9.48
CA ARG A 60 1.78 17.68 -9.74
C ARG A 60 1.53 19.13 -9.29
N GLU A 61 0.29 19.59 -9.34
CA GLU A 61 -0.10 20.92 -8.86
C GLU A 61 -0.11 20.99 -7.33
N ASN A 62 -0.55 19.92 -6.67
CA ASN A 62 -0.75 19.87 -5.23
C ASN A 62 0.57 19.62 -4.48
N VAL A 63 1.37 18.62 -4.93
CA VAL A 63 2.59 18.20 -4.24
C VAL A 63 3.74 19.13 -4.59
N ARG A 64 4.24 19.86 -3.59
CA ARG A 64 5.31 20.83 -3.75
C ARG A 64 6.67 20.35 -3.28
N GLU A 65 6.67 19.49 -2.30
CA GLU A 65 7.82 18.85 -1.66
C GLU A 65 7.39 17.48 -1.13
N ALA A 66 8.29 16.53 -1.00
CA ALA A 66 7.98 15.23 -0.44
C ALA A 66 9.21 14.60 0.23
N PRO A 67 8.99 13.75 1.26
CA PRO A 67 10.07 12.91 1.78
C PRO A 67 10.61 11.99 0.69
N ALA A 68 11.93 11.79 0.63
CA ALA A 68 12.58 10.95 -0.36
C ALA A 68 11.96 9.54 -0.43
N SER A 69 11.66 8.94 0.73
CA SER A 69 11.03 7.62 0.82
C SER A 69 9.64 7.56 0.17
N TRP A 70 8.86 8.64 0.24
CA TRP A 70 7.53 8.74 -0.38
C TRP A 70 7.64 8.97 -1.90
N THR A 71 8.62 9.78 -2.32
CA THR A 71 8.96 9.94 -3.73
C THR A 71 9.42 8.61 -4.34
N ASP A 72 10.28 7.85 -3.65
CA ASP A 72 10.73 6.53 -4.09
C ASP A 72 9.59 5.52 -4.20
N ARG A 73 8.61 5.60 -3.30
CA ARG A 73 7.40 4.77 -3.38
C ARG A 73 6.58 5.13 -4.62
N ALA A 74 6.29 6.42 -4.85
CA ALA A 74 5.56 6.87 -6.03
C ALA A 74 6.27 6.49 -7.34
N VAL A 75 7.60 6.55 -7.38
CA VAL A 75 8.42 6.08 -8.52
C VAL A 75 8.19 4.60 -8.78
N ARG A 76 8.19 3.75 -7.74
CA ARG A 76 7.91 2.31 -7.89
C ARG A 76 6.49 2.06 -8.38
N GLU A 77 5.51 2.80 -7.87
CA GLU A 77 4.10 2.71 -8.30
C GLU A 77 3.94 3.12 -9.76
N CYS A 78 4.57 4.20 -10.21
CA CYS A 78 4.59 4.61 -11.63
C CYS A 78 5.20 3.52 -12.53
N ARG A 79 6.32 2.93 -12.14
CA ARG A 79 6.94 1.84 -12.90
C ARG A 79 6.07 0.60 -12.96
N GLY A 80 5.39 0.25 -11.86
CA GLY A 80 4.41 -0.83 -11.83
C GLY A 80 3.20 -0.57 -12.73
N ALA A 81 2.69 0.66 -12.73
CA ALA A 81 1.62 1.08 -13.64
C ALA A 81 2.02 0.97 -15.11
N LEU A 82 3.23 1.41 -15.46
CA LEU A 82 3.75 1.29 -16.82
C LEU A 82 3.91 -0.18 -17.25
N ALA A 83 4.37 -1.04 -16.35
CA ALA A 83 4.45 -2.48 -16.62
C ALA A 83 3.06 -3.10 -16.85
N LEU A 84 2.05 -2.68 -16.09
CA LEU A 84 0.67 -3.17 -16.25
C LEU A 84 0.00 -2.64 -17.54
N LEU A 85 0.17 -1.35 -17.83
CA LEU A 85 -0.58 -0.68 -18.90
C LEU A 85 0.07 -0.78 -20.29
N GLY A 86 1.23 -1.42 -20.40
CA GLY A 86 1.89 -1.67 -21.70
C GLY A 86 2.96 -0.66 -22.08
N GLY A 87 3.48 0.11 -21.14
CA GLY A 87 4.69 0.91 -21.36
C GLY A 87 5.90 0.00 -21.59
N ALA A 88 6.61 0.16 -22.69
CA ALA A 88 7.87 -0.54 -22.98
C ALA A 88 7.80 -2.09 -23.09
N GLY A 89 6.77 -2.62 -23.72
CA GLY A 89 6.69 -4.04 -24.07
C GLY A 89 6.16 -4.95 -22.97
N ALA A 90 5.47 -4.40 -22.01
CA ALA A 90 4.79 -5.21 -21.00
C ALA A 90 3.37 -5.57 -21.47
N ASP A 91 3.10 -6.85 -21.49
CA ASP A 91 1.80 -7.42 -21.85
C ASP A 91 0.84 -7.53 -20.66
N GLY A 92 1.03 -6.69 -19.62
CA GLY A 92 0.27 -6.77 -18.39
C GLY A 92 -1.24 -6.65 -18.58
N LEU A 93 -1.68 -5.71 -19.46
CA LEU A 93 -3.08 -5.57 -19.82
C LEU A 93 -3.57 -6.78 -20.63
N ASP A 94 -2.77 -7.30 -21.54
CA ASP A 94 -3.12 -8.45 -22.35
C ASP A 94 -3.21 -9.73 -21.51
N LEU A 95 -2.29 -9.91 -20.55
CA LEU A 95 -2.37 -11.02 -19.59
C LEU A 95 -3.62 -10.94 -18.72
N LEU A 96 -3.93 -9.75 -18.19
CA LEU A 96 -5.15 -9.53 -17.40
C LEU A 96 -6.41 -9.79 -18.24
N ALA A 97 -6.43 -9.32 -19.47
CA ALA A 97 -7.56 -9.51 -20.39
C ALA A 97 -7.77 -10.99 -20.75
N ALA A 98 -6.69 -11.72 -20.97
CA ALA A 98 -6.73 -13.16 -21.23
C ALA A 98 -7.23 -13.95 -20.01
N GLU A 99 -6.77 -13.60 -18.81
CA GLU A 99 -7.18 -14.25 -17.56
C GLU A 99 -8.66 -14.00 -17.24
N GLU A 100 -9.13 -12.76 -17.43
CA GLU A 100 -10.49 -12.33 -17.14
C GLU A 100 -11.49 -12.57 -18.27
N GLY A 101 -11.02 -12.93 -19.47
CA GLY A 101 -11.85 -13.29 -20.62
C GLY A 101 -12.48 -12.10 -21.34
N PHE A 102 -11.77 -10.99 -21.49
CA PHE A 102 -12.21 -9.84 -22.28
C PHE A 102 -11.20 -9.44 -23.37
N ASP A 103 -11.62 -8.62 -24.33
CA ASP A 103 -10.73 -8.09 -25.37
C ASP A 103 -9.96 -6.87 -24.82
N ALA A 104 -8.64 -6.98 -24.74
CA ALA A 104 -7.76 -5.89 -24.30
C ALA A 104 -7.93 -4.60 -25.12
N ALA A 105 -8.33 -4.69 -26.38
CA ALA A 105 -8.60 -3.55 -27.27
C ALA A 105 -9.67 -2.60 -26.69
N LEU A 106 -10.59 -3.09 -25.85
CA LEU A 106 -11.62 -2.28 -25.20
C LEU A 106 -11.05 -1.23 -24.24
N LEU A 107 -9.85 -1.45 -23.70
CA LEU A 107 -9.18 -0.55 -22.74
C LEU A 107 -7.93 0.11 -23.33
N ARG A 108 -7.47 -0.28 -24.51
CA ARG A 108 -6.15 0.11 -25.03
C ARG A 108 -5.97 1.61 -25.14
N ARG A 109 -6.96 2.34 -25.64
CA ARG A 109 -6.87 3.79 -25.82
C ARG A 109 -6.69 4.53 -24.48
N GLU A 110 -7.49 4.18 -23.48
CA GLU A 110 -7.45 4.79 -22.16
C GLU A 110 -6.20 4.34 -21.40
N ALA A 111 -5.79 3.08 -21.55
CA ALA A 111 -4.55 2.56 -20.99
C ALA A 111 -3.31 3.28 -21.56
N ASP A 112 -3.25 3.53 -22.86
CA ASP A 112 -2.18 4.30 -23.49
C ASP A 112 -2.16 5.75 -23.00
N GLY A 113 -3.32 6.35 -22.78
CA GLY A 113 -3.44 7.70 -22.17
C GLY A 113 -2.90 7.74 -20.75
N ALA A 114 -3.30 6.80 -19.92
CA ALA A 114 -2.84 6.65 -18.56
C ALA A 114 -1.33 6.34 -18.50
N ALA A 115 -0.82 5.45 -19.36
CA ALA A 115 0.60 5.12 -19.44
C ALA A 115 1.46 6.35 -19.76
N ARG A 116 1.05 7.19 -20.71
CA ARG A 116 1.76 8.45 -21.01
C ARG A 116 1.79 9.37 -19.79
N ALA A 117 0.67 9.53 -19.09
CA ALA A 117 0.59 10.37 -17.90
C ALA A 117 1.49 9.85 -16.77
N PHE A 118 1.57 8.53 -16.58
CA PHE A 118 2.50 7.91 -15.62
C PHE A 118 3.96 8.11 -16.02
N ALA A 119 4.29 8.01 -17.31
CA ALA A 119 5.66 8.25 -17.80
C ALA A 119 6.09 9.71 -17.58
N GLU A 120 5.20 10.68 -17.85
CA GLU A 120 5.45 12.11 -17.59
C GLU A 120 5.61 12.38 -16.09
N LEU A 121 4.74 11.79 -15.26
CA LEU A 121 4.84 11.91 -13.81
C LEU A 121 6.15 11.29 -13.29
N LEU A 122 6.54 10.12 -13.77
CA LEU A 122 7.80 9.46 -13.39
C LEU A 122 9.00 10.38 -13.64
N GLY A 123 9.06 10.99 -14.82
CA GLY A 123 10.11 11.95 -15.14
C GLY A 123 10.14 13.15 -14.16
N TRP A 124 8.97 13.70 -13.83
CA TRP A 124 8.86 14.79 -12.87
C TRP A 124 9.26 14.38 -11.44
N LEU A 125 8.85 13.19 -10.98
CA LEU A 125 9.21 12.65 -9.67
C LEU A 125 10.74 12.50 -9.53
N GLU A 126 11.39 11.95 -10.57
CA GLU A 126 12.84 11.66 -10.55
C GLU A 126 13.70 12.90 -10.69
N THR A 127 13.21 13.96 -11.30
CA THR A 127 13.99 15.18 -11.58
C THR A 127 13.59 16.32 -10.66
N GLU A 128 12.35 16.79 -10.74
CA GLU A 128 11.93 18.02 -10.09
C GLU A 128 11.55 17.80 -8.62
N LEU A 129 10.72 16.81 -8.32
CA LEU A 129 10.27 16.58 -6.94
C LEU A 129 11.39 16.06 -6.06
N ARG A 130 12.22 15.16 -6.58
CA ARG A 130 13.38 14.63 -5.83
C ARG A 130 14.38 15.73 -5.42
N ALA A 131 14.46 16.81 -6.18
CA ALA A 131 15.28 17.96 -5.82
C ALA A 131 14.68 18.80 -4.68
N ARG A 132 13.42 18.54 -4.30
CA ARG A 132 12.67 19.26 -3.25
C ARG A 132 12.42 18.32 -2.05
N ASP A 133 13.44 17.55 -1.66
CA ASP A 133 13.34 16.60 -0.56
C ASP A 133 13.01 17.29 0.76
N ARG A 134 11.93 16.80 1.38
CA ARG A 134 11.51 17.22 2.72
C ARG A 134 12.00 16.20 3.74
N ARG A 135 12.85 16.62 4.66
CA ARG A 135 13.40 15.74 5.69
C ARG A 135 12.45 15.54 6.88
N ASP A 136 11.65 16.55 7.19
CA ASP A 136 10.66 16.46 8.25
C ASP A 136 9.36 15.87 7.72
N VAL A 137 9.00 14.70 8.24
CA VAL A 137 7.78 13.96 7.89
C VAL A 137 6.71 14.03 8.99
N ALA A 138 7.01 14.70 10.11
CA ALA A 138 6.09 14.79 11.23
C ALA A 138 4.87 15.63 10.88
N CYS A 139 3.69 15.16 11.31
CA CYS A 139 2.44 15.91 11.16
C CYS A 139 2.32 17.08 12.15
N GLY A 140 3.20 17.12 13.17
CA GLY A 140 3.16 18.07 14.27
C GLY A 140 2.34 17.57 15.46
N GLU A 141 2.60 18.17 16.61
CA GLU A 141 1.99 17.76 17.90
C GLU A 141 0.47 17.94 17.90
N GLU A 142 -0.03 19.07 17.39
CA GLU A 142 -1.47 19.36 17.34
C GLU A 142 -2.24 18.33 16.50
N ALA A 143 -1.70 17.96 15.33
CA ALA A 143 -2.33 16.96 14.47
C ALA A 143 -2.27 15.57 15.10
N LEU A 144 -1.15 15.21 15.73
CA LEU A 144 -1.01 13.94 16.43
C LEU A 144 -1.99 13.84 17.60
N ASP A 145 -2.10 14.87 18.41
CA ASP A 145 -3.02 14.92 19.55
C ASP A 145 -4.49 14.82 19.08
N LEU A 146 -4.85 15.52 18.00
CA LEU A 146 -6.17 15.39 17.38
C LEU A 146 -6.45 13.94 16.95
N HIS A 147 -5.48 13.29 16.29
CA HIS A 147 -5.63 11.89 15.85
C HIS A 147 -5.77 10.94 17.05
N LEU A 148 -4.95 11.11 18.09
CA LEU A 148 -5.02 10.28 19.28
C LEU A 148 -6.40 10.37 19.93
N ARG A 149 -6.92 11.58 20.14
CA ARG A 149 -8.21 11.78 20.80
C ARG A 149 -9.42 11.43 19.93
N GLU A 150 -9.45 11.89 18.67
CA GLU A 150 -10.67 11.87 17.86
C GLU A 150 -10.74 10.65 16.92
N ALA A 151 -9.61 10.03 16.59
CA ALA A 151 -9.59 8.84 15.74
C ALA A 151 -9.35 7.56 16.52
N HIS A 152 -8.45 7.61 17.50
CA HIS A 152 -8.07 6.44 18.30
C HIS A 152 -8.73 6.40 19.67
N PHE A 153 -9.43 7.47 20.07
CA PHE A 153 -10.11 7.60 21.38
C PHE A 153 -9.16 7.41 22.56
N LEU A 154 -7.90 7.83 22.40
CA LEU A 154 -6.86 7.74 23.42
C LEU A 154 -6.78 9.05 24.20
N SER A 155 -6.76 8.95 25.53
CA SER A 155 -6.60 10.11 26.43
C SER A 155 -5.15 10.54 26.61
N PRO A 156 -4.12 9.64 26.56
CA PRO A 156 -2.73 10.01 26.76
C PRO A 156 -2.24 10.97 25.67
N GLY A 157 -1.50 12.00 26.09
CA GLY A 157 -0.79 12.87 25.16
C GLY A 157 0.43 12.19 24.52
N PRO A 158 1.06 12.84 23.51
CA PRO A 158 2.18 12.27 22.76
C PRO A 158 3.36 11.81 23.65
N ASP A 159 3.75 12.59 24.63
CA ASP A 159 4.85 12.25 25.53
C ASP A 159 4.55 11.05 26.43
N GLU A 160 3.32 10.94 26.90
CA GLU A 160 2.87 9.79 27.68
C GLU A 160 2.85 8.53 26.83
N LEU A 161 2.39 8.62 25.58
CA LEU A 161 2.40 7.53 24.63
C LEU A 161 3.83 7.05 24.32
N VAL A 162 4.79 7.97 24.17
CA VAL A 162 6.21 7.62 23.97
C VAL A 162 6.77 6.89 25.20
N ARG A 163 6.46 7.34 26.42
CA ARG A 163 6.89 6.64 27.64
C ARG A 163 6.30 5.25 27.75
N TYR A 164 5.00 5.12 27.47
CA TYR A 164 4.32 3.84 27.44
C TYR A 164 4.94 2.89 26.41
N ALA A 165 5.12 3.34 25.16
CA ALA A 165 5.71 2.52 24.11
C ALA A 165 7.14 2.05 24.46
N ARG A 166 7.95 2.90 25.09
CA ARG A 166 9.29 2.51 25.53
C ARG A 166 9.26 1.46 26.64
N ALA A 167 8.31 1.56 27.57
CA ALA A 167 8.13 0.57 28.63
C ALA A 167 7.70 -0.79 28.05
N GLU A 168 6.73 -0.81 27.16
CA GLU A 168 6.26 -2.02 26.45
C GLU A 168 7.38 -2.67 25.63
N MET A 169 8.17 -1.87 24.90
CA MET A 169 9.32 -2.39 24.15
C MET A 169 10.38 -3.00 25.06
N ALA A 170 10.64 -2.40 26.22
CA ALA A 170 11.60 -2.94 27.18
C ALA A 170 11.11 -4.25 27.81
N GLU A 171 9.83 -4.31 28.15
CA GLU A 171 9.19 -5.53 28.69
C GLU A 171 9.18 -6.65 27.64
N ALA A 172 8.77 -6.35 26.41
CA ALA A 172 8.77 -7.33 25.32
C ALA A 172 10.17 -7.85 25.02
N ARG A 173 11.19 -6.97 25.06
CA ARG A 173 12.58 -7.40 24.89
C ARG A 173 13.05 -8.31 26.01
N ALA A 174 12.78 -7.94 27.26
CA ALA A 174 13.12 -8.76 28.42
C ALA A 174 12.46 -10.15 28.35
N TRP A 175 11.19 -10.18 27.94
CA TRP A 175 10.47 -11.44 27.74
C TRP A 175 11.12 -12.31 26.66
N LEU A 176 11.50 -11.73 25.51
CA LEU A 176 12.19 -12.44 24.45
C LEU A 176 13.57 -12.96 24.87
N GLU A 177 14.32 -12.19 25.69
CA GLU A 177 15.61 -12.63 26.24
C GLU A 177 15.44 -13.84 27.18
N GLU A 178 14.41 -13.81 28.03
CA GLU A 178 14.09 -14.92 28.94
C GLU A 178 13.64 -16.19 28.18
N HIS A 179 12.84 -16.02 27.10
CA HIS A 179 12.18 -17.12 26.39
C HIS A 179 12.87 -17.50 25.07
N ALA A 180 14.03 -16.95 24.73
CA ALA A 180 14.74 -17.30 23.49
C ALA A 180 14.99 -18.80 23.34
N ARG A 181 15.22 -19.50 24.47
CA ARG A 181 15.45 -20.97 24.49
C ARG A 181 14.21 -21.76 24.08
N ASP A 182 13.01 -21.25 24.32
CA ASP A 182 11.75 -21.89 23.92
C ASP A 182 11.61 -21.94 22.38
N PHE A 183 12.29 -21.01 21.70
CA PHE A 183 12.43 -20.98 20.24
C PHE A 183 13.70 -21.70 19.75
N GLY A 184 14.38 -22.44 20.63
CA GLY A 184 15.62 -23.16 20.32
C GLY A 184 16.83 -22.27 20.06
N ALA A 185 16.81 -21.01 20.51
CA ALA A 185 17.85 -20.02 20.32
C ALA A 185 18.51 -19.59 21.64
N GLY A 186 19.71 -19.05 21.58
CA GLY A 186 20.42 -18.51 22.76
C GLY A 186 20.11 -17.03 22.98
N THR A 187 19.68 -16.31 21.95
CA THR A 187 19.37 -14.88 21.96
C THR A 187 18.10 -14.57 21.18
N PRO A 188 17.42 -13.42 21.41
CA PRO A 188 16.30 -12.95 20.61
C PRO A 188 16.62 -12.84 19.12
N GLU A 189 17.80 -12.37 18.80
CA GLU A 189 18.27 -12.19 17.44
C GLU A 189 18.35 -13.55 16.71
N GLU A 190 18.94 -14.58 17.34
CA GLU A 190 18.97 -15.95 16.80
C GLU A 190 17.57 -16.53 16.64
N ALA A 191 16.63 -16.23 17.56
CA ALA A 191 15.23 -16.66 17.44
C ALA A 191 14.56 -16.04 16.23
N LEU A 192 14.78 -14.75 15.98
CA LEU A 192 14.26 -14.04 14.81
C LEU A 192 14.86 -14.54 13.48
N GLU A 193 16.16 -14.85 13.44
CA GLU A 193 16.82 -15.45 12.28
C GLU A 193 16.20 -16.81 11.94
N ARG A 194 15.98 -17.66 12.94
CA ARG A 194 15.31 -18.96 12.74
C ARG A 194 13.89 -18.82 12.25
N LEU A 195 13.13 -17.84 12.76
CA LEU A 195 11.77 -17.55 12.28
C LEU A 195 11.77 -17.06 10.83
N ALA A 196 12.79 -16.28 10.42
CA ALA A 196 12.93 -15.84 9.04
C ALA A 196 13.13 -16.98 8.06
N ASP A 197 13.73 -18.10 8.50
CA ASP A 197 13.92 -19.30 7.68
C ASP A 197 12.65 -20.20 7.60
N LEU A 198 11.64 -19.94 8.45
CA LEU A 198 10.39 -20.71 8.50
C LEU A 198 9.37 -20.19 7.46
N HIS A 199 9.72 -20.31 6.19
CA HIS A 199 8.83 -19.94 5.11
C HIS A 199 8.69 -21.09 4.09
N PRO A 200 7.55 -21.19 3.40
CA PRO A 200 7.39 -22.16 2.31
C PRO A 200 8.28 -21.76 1.12
N THR A 201 8.59 -22.72 0.27
CA THR A 201 9.15 -22.44 -1.06
C THR A 201 8.13 -21.66 -1.91
N VAL A 202 8.60 -21.00 -2.99
CA VAL A 202 7.71 -20.30 -3.91
C VAL A 202 6.60 -21.22 -4.43
N ASP A 203 6.96 -22.43 -4.86
CA ASP A 203 6.01 -23.42 -5.37
C ASP A 203 5.07 -23.98 -4.27
N GLY A 204 5.53 -24.04 -3.03
CA GLY A 204 4.75 -24.49 -1.88
C GLY A 204 3.89 -23.42 -1.21
N TYR A 205 4.00 -22.16 -1.62
CA TYR A 205 3.37 -21.03 -0.93
C TYR A 205 1.84 -21.13 -0.87
N LEU A 206 1.19 -21.36 -2.00
CA LEU A 206 -0.27 -21.45 -2.08
C LEU A 206 -0.81 -22.67 -1.32
N ALA A 207 -0.13 -23.82 -1.43
CA ALA A 207 -0.51 -25.03 -0.70
C ALA A 207 -0.41 -24.82 0.83
N ARG A 208 0.66 -24.16 1.30
CA ARG A 208 0.81 -23.80 2.71
C ARG A 208 -0.25 -22.82 3.18
N HIS A 209 -0.58 -21.83 2.35
CA HIS A 209 -1.64 -20.85 2.65
C HIS A 209 -2.99 -21.54 2.80
N GLN A 210 -3.31 -22.52 1.92
CA GLN A 210 -4.56 -23.27 2.01
C GLN A 210 -4.65 -24.06 3.33
N VAL A 211 -3.59 -24.73 3.74
CA VAL A 211 -3.54 -25.46 5.02
C VAL A 211 -3.79 -24.52 6.20
N LEU A 212 -3.13 -23.35 6.22
CA LEU A 212 -3.33 -22.36 7.28
C LEU A 212 -4.76 -21.81 7.30
N TRP A 213 -5.35 -21.59 6.13
CA TRP A 213 -6.73 -21.15 6.02
C TRP A 213 -7.70 -22.19 6.59
N ASP A 214 -7.53 -23.45 6.25
CA ASP A 214 -8.38 -24.56 6.75
C ASP A 214 -8.23 -24.73 8.27
N ASP A 215 -7.02 -24.55 8.81
CA ASP A 215 -6.78 -24.58 10.26
C ASP A 215 -7.46 -23.43 10.98
N VAL A 216 -7.33 -22.19 10.48
CA VAL A 216 -7.99 -20.99 11.04
C VAL A 216 -9.50 -21.15 11.00
N ARG A 217 -10.05 -21.61 9.87
CA ARG A 217 -11.49 -21.84 9.73
C ARG A 217 -12.00 -22.85 10.74
N ARG A 218 -11.32 -23.99 10.90
CA ARG A 218 -11.67 -25.02 11.88
C ARG A 218 -11.69 -24.46 13.31
N VAL A 219 -10.64 -23.71 13.70
CA VAL A 219 -10.61 -23.04 15.01
C VAL A 219 -11.77 -22.09 15.19
N ALA A 220 -12.07 -21.29 14.16
CA ALA A 220 -13.19 -20.35 14.21
C ALA A 220 -14.56 -21.06 14.37
N GLU A 221 -14.76 -22.18 13.68
CA GLU A 221 -15.98 -23.01 13.77
C GLU A 221 -16.07 -23.68 15.15
N ASP A 222 -14.99 -24.34 15.63
CA ASP A 222 -14.95 -25.03 16.92
C ASP A 222 -15.22 -24.09 18.10
N HIS A 223 -14.72 -22.87 18.03
CA HIS A 223 -14.90 -21.84 19.07
C HIS A 223 -16.08 -20.89 18.81
N ARG A 224 -16.86 -21.11 17.75
CA ARG A 224 -18.02 -20.28 17.35
C ARG A 224 -17.68 -18.78 17.27
N LEU A 225 -16.49 -18.46 16.69
CA LEU A 225 -16.03 -17.09 16.53
C LEU A 225 -16.71 -16.38 15.35
N LEU A 226 -17.26 -17.15 14.41
CA LEU A 226 -18.02 -16.64 13.25
C LEU A 226 -19.47 -17.14 13.36
N THR A 227 -20.42 -16.23 13.17
CA THR A 227 -21.87 -16.55 13.14
C THR A 227 -22.36 -16.63 11.71
#